data_0abc44815920e4e535a11fc9d2a9a4aa
#
_entry.id   0abc44815920e4e535a11fc9d2a9a4aa
#
_cell.length_a   1.000
_cell.length_b   1.000
_cell.length_c   1.000
_cell.angle_alpha   90.00
_cell.angle_beta   90.00
_cell.angle_gamma   90.00
#
_symmetry.space_group_name_H-M   'P 1'
#
loop_
_entity.id
_entity.type
_entity.pdbx_description
1 polymer ?
#
loop_
_entity_poly.entity_id
_entity_poly.type
_entity_poly.pdbx_seq_one_letter_code
_entity_poly.pdbx_strand_id
1 'polypeptide(L)'
;VAGLGTRMLPATKAIPKELLPVYDRPIIEHVVKEAIAAGITEIILVTRSGKEAIENHFDAHYELEHRLEKKGKETILGTVKNIIPAGVKVTSIRQSDALGLGHAVLCAKHLLNDEPFAVLLPDVLVLDQASREKNHSFSSMVDAWNDTGIGQIMVERVDSEAIENYGVADLGTQLSEPFKSVPIKGLVEKPTPEEAPSNLAVLGRYILPSGVLG
;
A
#
# COMPACT_ATOMS: atom_id res chain seq x y z
N VAL A 1 3.91 -0.69 -7.61
CA VAL A 1 2.85 -0.61 -8.66
C VAL A 1 3.29 -1.16 -10.04
N ALA A 2 4.35 -1.97 -10.10
CA ALA A 2 4.92 -2.44 -11.38
C ALA A 2 4.20 -3.66 -12.03
N GLY A 3 3.20 -4.27 -11.39
CA GLY A 3 2.46 -5.43 -11.91
C GLY A 3 1.61 -5.15 -13.16
N LEU A 4 1.38 -6.17 -14.00
CA LEU A 4 0.65 -6.05 -15.28
C LEU A 4 -0.88 -6.00 -15.16
N GLY A 5 -1.45 -6.40 -14.02
CA GLY A 5 -2.91 -6.36 -13.80
C GLY A 5 -3.72 -7.36 -14.63
N THR A 6 -3.14 -8.47 -15.03
CA THR A 6 -3.78 -9.45 -15.95
C THR A 6 -5.10 -10.04 -15.42
N ARG A 7 -5.26 -10.16 -14.10
CA ARG A 7 -6.49 -10.65 -13.47
C ARG A 7 -7.70 -9.74 -13.67
N MET A 8 -7.48 -8.46 -14.03
CA MET A 8 -8.52 -7.45 -14.22
C MET A 8 -8.76 -7.07 -15.69
N LEU A 9 -8.29 -7.91 -16.61
CA LEU A 9 -8.58 -7.72 -18.04
C LEU A 9 -10.09 -7.95 -18.30
N PRO A 10 -10.71 -7.21 -19.25
CA PRO A 10 -10.08 -6.25 -20.17
C PRO A 10 -9.89 -4.82 -19.61
N ALA A 11 -10.39 -4.50 -18.42
CA ALA A 11 -10.35 -3.14 -17.86
C ALA A 11 -8.93 -2.57 -17.78
N THR A 12 -7.95 -3.43 -17.46
CA THR A 12 -6.54 -3.02 -17.31
C THR A 12 -5.72 -3.08 -18.59
N LYS A 13 -6.37 -3.25 -19.75
CA LYS A 13 -5.65 -3.25 -21.05
C LYS A 13 -4.96 -1.92 -21.33
N ALA A 14 -5.61 -0.80 -21.02
CA ALA A 14 -5.11 0.55 -21.27
C ALA A 14 -4.94 1.41 -20.01
N ILE A 15 -5.49 0.96 -18.89
CA ILE A 15 -5.47 1.70 -17.63
C ILE A 15 -4.72 0.86 -16.58
N PRO A 16 -3.71 1.39 -15.90
CA PRO A 16 -3.10 0.72 -14.76
C PRO A 16 -4.16 0.28 -13.74
N LYS A 17 -4.07 -0.97 -13.24
CA LYS A 17 -5.04 -1.49 -12.26
C LYS A 17 -5.18 -0.59 -11.03
N GLU A 18 -4.11 0.07 -10.67
CA GLU A 18 -4.00 0.97 -9.52
C GLU A 18 -4.82 2.26 -9.71
N LEU A 19 -5.19 2.59 -10.96
CA LEU A 19 -6.05 3.73 -11.31
C LEU A 19 -7.52 3.35 -11.49
N LEU A 20 -7.88 2.09 -11.36
CA LEU A 20 -9.30 1.71 -11.36
C LEU A 20 -10.00 2.41 -10.19
N PRO A 21 -11.16 3.04 -10.44
CA PRO A 21 -11.86 3.76 -9.39
C PRO A 21 -12.53 2.80 -8.41
N VAL A 22 -12.40 3.10 -7.14
CA VAL A 22 -13.24 2.55 -6.08
C VAL A 22 -14.04 3.71 -5.53
N TYR A 23 -15.34 3.71 -5.81
CA TYR A 23 -16.24 4.81 -5.58
C TYR A 23 -15.85 6.05 -6.43
N ASP A 24 -15.27 7.09 -5.83
CA ASP A 24 -14.93 8.36 -6.51
C ASP A 24 -13.42 8.57 -6.70
N ARG A 25 -12.58 7.60 -6.29
CA ARG A 25 -11.11 7.74 -6.26
C ARG A 25 -10.41 6.49 -6.78
N PRO A 26 -9.24 6.65 -7.41
CA PRO A 26 -8.39 5.51 -7.77
C PRO A 26 -7.95 4.70 -6.55
N ILE A 27 -7.81 3.38 -6.72
CA ILE A 27 -7.31 2.48 -5.65
C ILE A 27 -6.02 3.01 -5.02
N ILE A 28 -5.07 3.47 -5.83
CA ILE A 28 -3.78 3.98 -5.32
C ILE A 28 -3.95 5.20 -4.41
N GLU A 29 -4.94 6.06 -4.64
CA GLU A 29 -5.19 7.21 -3.78
C GLU A 29 -5.67 6.78 -2.40
N HIS A 30 -6.49 5.72 -2.30
CA HIS A 30 -6.90 5.18 -1.00
C HIS A 30 -5.69 4.67 -0.21
N VAL A 31 -4.78 3.95 -0.86
CA VAL A 31 -3.56 3.43 -0.22
C VAL A 31 -2.60 4.55 0.21
N VAL A 32 -2.44 5.57 -0.62
CA VAL A 32 -1.63 6.75 -0.27
C VAL A 32 -2.24 7.50 0.93
N LYS A 33 -3.57 7.66 0.95
CA LYS A 33 -4.27 8.28 2.10
C LYS A 33 -4.16 7.46 3.39
N GLU A 34 -4.18 6.14 3.29
CA GLU A 34 -3.92 5.25 4.42
C GLU A 34 -2.53 5.52 5.04
N ALA A 35 -1.49 5.62 4.19
CA ALA A 35 -0.15 5.94 4.63
C ALA A 35 -0.06 7.34 5.28
N ILE A 36 -0.66 8.36 4.64
CA ILE A 36 -0.68 9.73 5.15
C ILE A 36 -1.42 9.82 6.50
N ALA A 37 -2.54 9.11 6.64
CA ALA A 37 -3.30 9.07 7.90
C ALA A 37 -2.52 8.45 9.05
N ALA A 38 -1.56 7.57 8.76
CA ALA A 38 -0.63 6.99 9.73
C ALA A 38 0.62 7.87 9.99
N GLY A 39 0.68 9.07 9.42
CA GLY A 39 1.78 10.02 9.64
C GLY A 39 2.94 9.90 8.66
N ILE A 40 2.82 9.09 7.59
CA ILE A 40 3.87 9.00 6.57
C ILE A 40 3.85 10.28 5.71
N THR A 41 5.00 10.92 5.58
CA THR A 41 5.16 12.18 4.83
C THR A 41 6.00 12.04 3.56
N GLU A 42 6.75 10.95 3.40
CA GLU A 42 7.54 10.68 2.21
C GLU A 42 7.04 9.39 1.55
N ILE A 43 6.58 9.49 0.31
CA ILE A 43 5.99 8.40 -0.44
C ILE A 43 6.82 8.13 -1.68
N ILE A 44 7.23 6.88 -1.86
CA ILE A 44 8.00 6.44 -3.01
C ILE A 44 7.12 5.51 -3.86
N LEU A 45 6.81 5.94 -5.06
CA LEU A 45 6.09 5.14 -6.05
C LEU A 45 7.10 4.35 -6.90
N VAL A 46 7.17 3.04 -6.70
CA VAL A 46 7.97 2.18 -7.58
C VAL A 46 7.13 1.82 -8.79
N THR A 47 7.40 2.46 -9.91
CA THR A 47 6.63 2.35 -11.16
C THR A 47 7.39 1.60 -12.26
N ARG A 48 6.85 1.56 -13.45
CA ARG A 48 7.47 1.04 -14.67
C ARG A 48 6.96 1.80 -15.88
N SER A 49 7.59 1.60 -17.04
CA SER A 49 7.10 2.14 -18.33
C SER A 49 5.63 1.75 -18.58
N GLY A 50 4.85 2.70 -19.08
CA GLY A 50 3.42 2.55 -19.35
C GLY A 50 2.52 2.78 -18.15
N LYS A 51 3.04 3.31 -17.02
CA LYS A 51 2.28 3.65 -15.82
C LYS A 51 2.41 5.13 -15.40
N GLU A 52 2.81 5.97 -16.33
CA GLU A 52 2.99 7.42 -16.13
C GLU A 52 1.70 8.10 -15.65
N ALA A 53 0.53 7.55 -15.96
CA ALA A 53 -0.75 8.04 -15.47
C ALA A 53 -0.88 7.98 -13.93
N ILE A 54 -0.16 7.07 -13.25
CA ILE A 54 -0.13 7.00 -11.78
C ILE A 54 0.64 8.20 -11.22
N GLU A 55 1.78 8.53 -11.83
CA GLU A 55 2.60 9.68 -11.46
C GLU A 55 1.81 10.97 -11.70
N ASN A 56 1.22 11.11 -12.90
CA ASN A 56 0.40 12.26 -13.27
C ASN A 56 -0.82 12.47 -12.33
N HIS A 57 -1.34 11.41 -11.71
CA HIS A 57 -2.46 11.53 -10.77
C HIS A 57 -2.06 12.30 -9.50
N PHE A 58 -0.81 12.20 -9.09
CA PHE A 58 -0.30 12.87 -7.88
C PHE A 58 0.39 14.20 -8.16
N ASP A 59 0.67 14.49 -9.43
CA ASP A 59 1.26 15.75 -9.86
C ASP A 59 0.22 16.88 -9.97
N ALA A 60 0.68 18.13 -9.86
CA ALA A 60 -0.16 19.30 -10.09
C ALA A 60 -0.58 19.38 -11.57
N HIS A 61 -1.87 19.62 -11.81
CA HIS A 61 -2.39 19.80 -13.16
C HIS A 61 -2.81 21.25 -13.38
N TYR A 62 -1.81 22.09 -13.69
CA TYR A 62 -1.96 23.54 -13.79
C TYR A 62 -3.15 23.99 -14.64
N GLU A 63 -3.35 23.43 -15.84
CA GLU A 63 -4.44 23.83 -16.73
C GLU A 63 -5.81 23.52 -16.14
N LEU A 64 -5.98 22.33 -15.55
CA LEU A 64 -7.22 21.93 -14.90
C LEU A 64 -7.53 22.84 -13.70
N GLU A 65 -6.55 23.01 -12.82
CA GLU A 65 -6.68 23.83 -11.61
C GLU A 65 -7.04 25.26 -11.96
N HIS A 66 -6.35 25.87 -12.92
CA HIS A 66 -6.63 27.24 -13.40
C HIS A 66 -8.03 27.37 -14.02
N ARG A 67 -8.49 26.37 -14.77
CA ARG A 67 -9.86 26.37 -15.32
C ARG A 67 -10.92 26.26 -14.23
N LEU A 68 -10.69 25.44 -13.19
CA LEU A 68 -11.59 25.32 -12.04
C LEU A 68 -11.68 26.63 -11.26
N GLU A 69 -10.53 27.26 -11.02
CA GLU A 69 -10.44 28.56 -10.35
C GLU A 69 -11.20 29.66 -11.11
N LYS A 70 -10.96 29.79 -12.41
CA LYS A 70 -11.69 30.75 -13.27
C LYS A 70 -13.20 30.54 -13.29
N LYS A 71 -13.66 29.29 -13.10
CA LYS A 71 -15.09 28.93 -13.05
C LYS A 71 -15.69 29.04 -11.64
N GLY A 72 -14.93 29.48 -10.64
CA GLY A 72 -15.38 29.54 -9.24
C GLY A 72 -15.73 28.18 -8.62
N LYS A 73 -15.15 27.07 -9.13
CA LYS A 73 -15.41 25.71 -8.63
C LYS A 73 -14.48 25.34 -7.48
N GLU A 74 -14.52 26.11 -6.41
CA GLU A 74 -13.56 26.03 -5.28
C GLU A 74 -13.56 24.66 -4.59
N THR A 75 -14.74 24.04 -4.38
CA THR A 75 -14.81 22.72 -3.73
C THR A 75 -14.08 21.64 -4.54
N ILE A 76 -14.31 21.61 -5.86
CA ILE A 76 -13.64 20.64 -6.74
C ILE A 76 -12.15 20.96 -6.84
N LEU A 77 -11.79 22.23 -6.95
CA LEU A 77 -10.41 22.69 -6.96
C LEU A 77 -9.68 22.24 -5.67
N GLY A 78 -10.31 22.42 -4.51
CA GLY A 78 -9.79 21.96 -3.23
C GLY A 78 -9.61 20.44 -3.20
N THR A 79 -10.56 19.67 -3.76
CA THR A 79 -10.43 18.21 -3.86
C THR A 79 -9.22 17.81 -4.69
N VAL A 80 -8.99 18.45 -5.84
CA VAL A 80 -7.85 18.14 -6.72
C VAL A 80 -6.53 18.53 -6.08
N LYS A 81 -6.42 19.75 -5.53
CA LYS A 81 -5.18 20.24 -4.88
C LYS A 81 -4.80 19.47 -3.62
N ASN A 82 -5.77 18.87 -2.93
CA ASN A 82 -5.55 18.13 -1.69
C ASN A 82 -5.47 16.60 -1.90
N ILE A 83 -5.26 16.12 -3.11
CA ILE A 83 -4.92 14.69 -3.34
C ILE A 83 -3.65 14.37 -2.54
N ILE A 84 -2.65 15.23 -2.64
CA ILE A 84 -1.46 15.23 -1.77
C ILE A 84 -1.49 16.49 -0.91
N PRO A 85 -1.66 16.36 0.41
CA PRO A 85 -1.68 17.51 1.31
C PRO A 85 -0.30 18.15 1.45
N ALA A 86 -0.29 19.42 1.86
CA ALA A 86 0.96 20.15 2.13
C ALA A 86 1.82 19.40 3.15
N GLY A 87 3.12 19.32 2.89
CA GLY A 87 4.10 18.63 3.74
C GLY A 87 4.32 17.15 3.37
N VAL A 88 3.50 16.57 2.49
CA VAL A 88 3.74 15.23 1.93
C VAL A 88 4.48 15.34 0.61
N LYS A 89 5.51 14.53 0.44
CA LYS A 89 6.29 14.44 -0.81
C LYS A 89 6.03 13.10 -1.50
N VAL A 90 5.88 13.14 -2.81
CA VAL A 90 5.78 11.95 -3.64
C VAL A 90 6.97 11.92 -4.60
N THR A 91 7.68 10.81 -4.62
CA THR A 91 8.82 10.57 -5.51
C THR A 91 8.57 9.30 -6.30
N SER A 92 8.85 9.30 -7.59
CA SER A 92 8.71 8.11 -8.43
C SER A 92 10.08 7.55 -8.80
N ILE A 93 10.18 6.22 -8.76
CA ILE A 93 11.36 5.49 -9.24
C ILE A 93 10.92 4.31 -10.11
N ARG A 94 11.72 3.98 -11.10
CA ARG A 94 11.41 2.89 -12.02
C ARG A 94 12.04 1.57 -11.60
N GLN A 95 11.20 0.53 -11.60
CA GLN A 95 11.66 -0.84 -11.68
C GLN A 95 11.72 -1.24 -13.16
N SER A 96 12.92 -1.37 -13.73
CA SER A 96 13.11 -1.69 -15.15
C SER A 96 12.67 -3.11 -15.47
N ASP A 97 13.00 -4.06 -14.59
CA ASP A 97 12.76 -5.48 -14.76
C ASP A 97 11.77 -6.00 -13.69
N ALA A 98 10.80 -6.80 -14.11
CA ALA A 98 9.76 -7.32 -13.22
C ALA A 98 10.25 -8.52 -12.38
N LEU A 99 11.25 -8.30 -11.52
CA LEU A 99 11.89 -9.34 -10.69
C LEU A 99 11.22 -9.52 -9.30
N GLY A 100 9.98 -9.11 -9.17
CA GLY A 100 9.20 -9.30 -7.94
C GLY A 100 9.25 -8.14 -6.95
N LEU A 101 8.59 -8.35 -5.79
CA LEU A 101 8.41 -7.32 -4.76
C LEU A 101 9.73 -6.91 -4.11
N GLY A 102 10.57 -7.86 -3.73
CA GLY A 102 11.87 -7.57 -3.11
C GLY A 102 12.75 -6.69 -4.00
N HIS A 103 12.80 -6.97 -5.31
CA HIS A 103 13.52 -6.14 -6.28
C HIS A 103 12.91 -4.73 -6.39
N ALA A 104 11.57 -4.60 -6.35
CA ALA A 104 10.93 -3.30 -6.35
C ALA A 104 11.37 -2.44 -5.14
N VAL A 105 11.44 -3.05 -3.96
CA VAL A 105 11.92 -2.37 -2.75
C VAL A 105 13.40 -2.00 -2.87
N LEU A 106 14.24 -2.90 -3.40
CA LEU A 106 15.66 -2.63 -3.65
C LEU A 106 15.89 -1.46 -4.62
N CYS A 107 15.01 -1.27 -5.62
CA CYS A 107 15.09 -0.10 -6.50
C CYS A 107 14.97 1.22 -5.71
N ALA A 108 14.22 1.23 -4.62
CA ALA A 108 14.01 2.41 -3.79
C ALA A 108 15.09 2.57 -2.68
N LYS A 109 15.98 1.60 -2.47
CA LYS A 109 16.93 1.56 -1.35
C LYS A 109 17.68 2.90 -1.15
N HIS A 110 18.17 3.51 -2.21
CA HIS A 110 18.95 4.74 -2.15
C HIS A 110 18.13 5.99 -1.72
N LEU A 111 16.80 5.89 -1.70
CA LEU A 111 15.90 6.97 -1.24
C LEU A 111 15.47 6.78 0.22
N LEU A 112 15.78 5.64 0.83
CA LEU A 112 15.32 5.30 2.19
C LEU A 112 16.24 5.81 3.30
N ASN A 113 17.42 6.36 2.97
CA ASN A 113 18.37 7.00 3.91
C ASN A 113 18.68 6.18 5.18
N ASP A 114 18.71 4.85 5.07
CA ASP A 114 18.88 3.92 6.20
C ASP A 114 17.80 4.04 7.29
N GLU A 115 16.66 4.63 6.97
CA GLU A 115 15.51 4.73 7.87
C GLU A 115 14.57 3.52 7.74
N PRO A 116 13.77 3.22 8.77
CA PRO A 116 12.68 2.25 8.65
C PRO A 116 11.68 2.72 7.60
N PHE A 117 11.08 1.77 6.91
CA PHE A 117 10.15 2.08 5.83
C PHE A 117 8.93 1.16 5.81
N ALA A 118 7.85 1.68 5.26
CA ALA A 118 6.65 0.90 5.02
C ALA A 118 6.56 0.45 3.55
N VAL A 119 5.99 -0.73 3.34
CA VAL A 119 5.63 -1.23 2.01
C VAL A 119 4.12 -1.46 1.98
N LEU A 120 3.43 -0.78 1.06
CA LEU A 120 2.00 -0.90 0.87
C LEU A 120 1.72 -1.38 -0.57
N LEU A 121 1.08 -2.54 -0.69
CA LEU A 121 0.68 -3.09 -1.99
C LEU A 121 -0.68 -2.51 -2.38
N PRO A 122 -0.83 -1.93 -3.58
CA PRO A 122 -2.04 -1.19 -3.96
C PRO A 122 -3.17 -2.07 -4.51
N ASP A 123 -3.05 -3.38 -4.47
CA ASP A 123 -4.07 -4.31 -4.94
C ASP A 123 -4.97 -4.88 -3.82
N VAL A 124 -4.70 -4.48 -2.59
CA VAL A 124 -5.54 -4.78 -1.43
C VAL A 124 -5.96 -3.46 -0.78
N LEU A 125 -7.26 -3.26 -0.63
CA LEU A 125 -7.82 -2.16 0.17
C LEU A 125 -8.12 -2.68 1.57
N VAL A 126 -7.59 -2.00 2.56
CA VAL A 126 -7.92 -2.24 3.97
C VAL A 126 -9.08 -1.32 4.35
N LEU A 127 -10.21 -1.92 4.69
CA LEU A 127 -11.40 -1.19 5.11
C LEU A 127 -11.57 -1.35 6.62
N ASP A 128 -11.26 -0.31 7.37
CA ASP A 128 -11.49 -0.30 8.82
C ASP A 128 -12.99 -0.15 9.11
N GLN A 129 -13.67 -1.27 9.34
CA GLN A 129 -15.09 -1.27 9.68
C GLN A 129 -15.37 -0.69 11.07
N ALA A 130 -14.38 -0.66 11.93
CA ALA A 130 -14.55 -0.26 13.34
C ALA A 130 -14.56 1.26 13.56
N SER A 131 -14.09 2.07 12.62
CA SER A 131 -14.16 3.52 12.73
C SER A 131 -14.32 4.20 11.38
N ARG A 132 -15.37 4.98 11.25
CA ARG A 132 -15.60 5.83 10.05
C ARG A 132 -14.59 6.98 9.90
N GLU A 133 -13.70 7.17 10.87
CA GLU A 133 -12.90 8.40 10.98
C GLU A 133 -11.37 8.21 10.91
N LYS A 134 -10.81 7.00 11.09
CA LYS A 134 -9.35 6.77 11.02
C LYS A 134 -9.03 5.37 10.52
N ASN A 135 -8.04 5.25 9.64
CA ASN A 135 -7.39 3.98 9.28
C ASN A 135 -6.60 3.44 10.47
N HIS A 136 -7.28 2.77 11.41
CA HIS A 136 -6.66 2.27 12.62
C HIS A 136 -5.68 1.14 12.38
N SER A 137 -5.95 0.28 11.40
CA SER A 137 -5.14 -0.92 11.16
C SER A 137 -3.68 -0.58 10.83
N PHE A 138 -3.44 0.30 9.87
CA PHE A 138 -2.08 0.66 9.50
C PHE A 138 -1.43 1.61 10.52
N SER A 139 -2.18 2.54 11.10
CA SER A 139 -1.68 3.40 12.18
C SER A 139 -1.25 2.58 13.40
N SER A 140 -1.99 1.53 13.77
CA SER A 140 -1.60 0.63 14.86
C SER A 140 -0.29 -0.11 14.59
N MET A 141 0.00 -0.44 13.32
CA MET A 141 1.31 -1.01 12.96
C MET A 141 2.44 0.00 13.15
N VAL A 142 2.21 1.27 12.77
CA VAL A 142 3.19 2.36 12.96
C VAL A 142 3.44 2.58 14.46
N ASP A 143 2.38 2.61 15.28
CA ASP A 143 2.50 2.73 16.73
C ASP A 143 3.29 1.55 17.33
N ALA A 144 2.96 0.32 16.93
CA ALA A 144 3.69 -0.88 17.38
C ALA A 144 5.16 -0.87 16.96
N TRP A 145 5.48 -0.36 15.76
CA TRP A 145 6.86 -0.14 15.36
C TRP A 145 7.56 0.89 16.25
N ASN A 146 6.92 2.04 16.48
CA ASN A 146 7.50 3.11 17.30
C ASN A 146 7.79 2.67 18.74
N ASP A 147 6.92 1.80 19.28
CA ASP A 147 7.06 1.28 20.63
C ASP A 147 8.14 0.19 20.75
N THR A 148 8.35 -0.61 19.70
CA THR A 148 9.17 -1.83 19.81
C THR A 148 10.40 -1.86 18.92
N GLY A 149 10.42 -1.10 17.82
CA GLY A 149 11.45 -1.20 16.77
C GLY A 149 11.44 -2.53 16.00
N ILE A 150 10.38 -3.35 16.18
CA ILE A 150 10.27 -4.67 15.54
C ILE A 150 9.41 -4.55 14.27
N GLY A 151 9.87 -5.18 13.18
CA GLY A 151 9.14 -5.22 11.91
C GLY A 151 7.71 -5.71 12.07
N GLN A 152 6.79 -5.10 11.34
CA GLN A 152 5.36 -5.40 11.41
C GLN A 152 4.85 -5.91 10.05
N ILE A 153 3.95 -6.89 10.10
CA ILE A 153 3.23 -7.42 8.92
C ILE A 153 1.75 -7.48 9.25
N MET A 154 0.92 -6.92 8.39
CA MET A 154 -0.53 -6.99 8.54
C MET A 154 -1.05 -8.34 8.07
N VAL A 155 -1.86 -8.97 8.91
CA VAL A 155 -2.54 -10.24 8.58
C VAL A 155 -4.02 -10.15 8.90
N GLU A 156 -4.84 -10.92 8.18
CA GLU A 156 -6.27 -11.06 8.41
C GLU A 156 -6.69 -12.52 8.26
N ARG A 157 -7.74 -12.91 8.98
CA ARG A 157 -8.32 -14.24 8.83
C ARG A 157 -9.10 -14.33 7.53
N VAL A 158 -8.80 -15.35 6.75
CA VAL A 158 -9.50 -15.66 5.50
C VAL A 158 -10.08 -17.08 5.56
N ASP A 159 -11.05 -17.33 4.68
CA ASP A 159 -11.61 -18.67 4.50
C ASP A 159 -10.55 -19.62 3.91
N SER A 160 -10.61 -20.88 4.30
CA SER A 160 -9.61 -21.88 3.90
C SER A 160 -9.47 -22.01 2.38
N GLU A 161 -10.54 -21.81 1.63
CA GLU A 161 -10.54 -21.85 0.16
C GLU A 161 -9.77 -20.67 -0.47
N ALA A 162 -9.59 -19.58 0.25
CA ALA A 162 -8.89 -18.39 -0.23
C ALA A 162 -7.38 -18.41 0.06
N ILE A 163 -6.91 -19.30 0.94
CA ILE A 163 -5.53 -19.32 1.46
C ILE A 163 -4.50 -19.43 0.33
N GLU A 164 -4.73 -20.26 -0.66
CA GLU A 164 -3.80 -20.47 -1.79
C GLU A 164 -3.49 -19.22 -2.63
N ASN A 165 -4.24 -18.13 -2.40
CA ASN A 165 -4.01 -16.86 -3.09
C ASN A 165 -3.05 -15.92 -2.34
N TYR A 166 -2.69 -16.23 -1.08
CA TYR A 166 -1.96 -15.34 -0.18
C TYR A 166 -0.70 -15.99 0.39
N GLY A 167 0.24 -15.16 0.82
CA GLY A 167 1.20 -15.57 1.81
C GLY A 167 0.50 -15.76 3.16
N VAL A 168 0.85 -16.79 3.91
CA VAL A 168 0.20 -17.16 5.17
C VAL A 168 1.22 -17.11 6.31
N ALA A 169 0.83 -16.47 7.42
CA ALA A 169 1.69 -16.34 8.59
C ALA A 169 1.56 -17.54 9.54
N ASP A 170 2.72 -18.06 9.99
CA ASP A 170 2.81 -18.96 11.14
C ASP A 170 3.12 -18.16 12.40
N LEU A 171 2.18 -18.08 13.31
CA LEU A 171 2.33 -17.30 14.55
C LEU A 171 2.91 -18.12 15.71
N GLY A 172 2.74 -19.41 15.72
CA GLY A 172 3.09 -20.24 16.89
C GLY A 172 2.31 -19.96 18.18
N THR A 173 1.46 -18.94 18.19
CA THR A 173 0.49 -18.60 19.22
C THR A 173 -0.81 -18.18 18.58
N GLN A 174 -1.93 -18.27 19.30
CA GLN A 174 -3.20 -17.78 18.77
C GLN A 174 -3.25 -16.24 18.81
N LEU A 175 -3.67 -15.64 17.69
CA LEU A 175 -4.04 -14.22 17.66
C LEU A 175 -5.37 -14.07 18.41
N SER A 176 -5.33 -13.46 19.59
CA SER A 176 -6.48 -13.38 20.50
C SER A 176 -7.31 -12.11 20.31
N GLU A 177 -6.68 -11.02 19.89
CA GLU A 177 -7.32 -9.70 19.81
C GLU A 177 -6.93 -8.99 18.51
N PRO A 178 -7.85 -8.24 17.87
CA PRO A 178 -7.52 -7.39 16.74
C PRO A 178 -6.54 -6.28 17.15
N PHE A 179 -5.76 -5.80 16.19
CA PHE A 179 -4.76 -4.72 16.36
C PHE A 179 -3.63 -4.99 17.36
N LYS A 180 -3.46 -6.23 17.80
CA LYS A 180 -2.30 -6.64 18.62
C LYS A 180 -1.22 -7.27 17.77
N SER A 181 0.02 -6.85 18.01
CA SER A 181 1.20 -7.48 17.43
C SER A 181 1.57 -8.73 18.23
N VAL A 182 1.84 -9.81 17.51
CA VAL A 182 2.34 -11.07 18.06
C VAL A 182 3.54 -11.54 17.22
N PRO A 183 4.50 -12.25 17.82
CA PRO A 183 5.63 -12.79 17.06
C PRO A 183 5.17 -13.78 15.99
N ILE A 184 5.75 -13.67 14.81
CA ILE A 184 5.60 -14.67 13.75
C ILE A 184 6.80 -15.62 13.75
N LYS A 185 6.59 -16.91 13.47
CA LYS A 185 7.63 -17.91 13.29
C LYS A 185 8.13 -18.00 11.86
N GLY A 186 7.23 -17.76 10.92
CA GLY A 186 7.53 -17.85 9.49
C GLY A 186 6.38 -17.40 8.61
N LEU A 187 6.65 -17.40 7.32
CA LEU A 187 5.69 -17.11 6.26
C LEU A 187 5.77 -18.22 5.22
N VAL A 188 4.62 -18.68 4.74
CA VAL A 188 4.53 -19.64 3.64
C VAL A 188 3.80 -19.00 2.48
N GLU A 189 4.44 -18.94 1.33
CA GLU A 189 3.85 -18.33 0.13
C GLU A 189 2.87 -19.29 -0.55
N LYS A 190 1.62 -18.90 -0.63
CA LYS A 190 0.54 -19.62 -1.33
C LYS A 190 0.48 -21.12 -1.03
N PRO A 191 0.40 -21.51 0.24
CA PRO A 191 0.29 -22.93 0.60
C PRO A 191 -1.04 -23.50 0.12
N THR A 192 -1.09 -24.82 -0.05
CA THR A 192 -2.38 -25.49 -0.14
C THR A 192 -3.11 -25.40 1.21
N PRO A 193 -4.45 -25.56 1.27
CA PRO A 193 -5.19 -25.54 2.53
C PRO A 193 -4.67 -26.53 3.58
N GLU A 194 -4.17 -27.69 3.12
CA GLU A 194 -3.62 -28.75 3.98
C GLU A 194 -2.23 -28.41 4.54
N GLU A 195 -1.44 -27.61 3.82
CA GLU A 195 -0.08 -27.22 4.19
C GLU A 195 -0.04 -25.87 4.93
N ALA A 196 -1.15 -25.14 4.94
CA ALA A 196 -1.21 -23.80 5.53
C ALA A 196 -1.03 -23.87 7.06
N PRO A 197 -0.03 -23.14 7.62
CA PRO A 197 0.22 -23.14 9.07
C PRO A 197 -0.89 -22.47 9.88
N SER A 198 -1.72 -21.66 9.23
CA SER A 198 -2.84 -20.94 9.81
C SER A 198 -3.80 -20.46 8.71
N ASN A 199 -4.84 -19.73 9.10
CA ASN A 199 -5.73 -19.01 8.17
C ASN A 199 -5.46 -17.50 8.13
N LEU A 200 -4.25 -17.06 8.50
CA LEU A 200 -3.86 -15.65 8.57
C LEU A 200 -3.13 -15.24 7.30
N ALA A 201 -3.87 -14.64 6.38
CA ALA A 201 -3.38 -14.14 5.11
C ALA A 201 -2.64 -12.80 5.28
N VAL A 202 -1.52 -12.64 4.59
CA VAL A 202 -0.75 -11.39 4.56
C VAL A 202 -1.41 -10.39 3.61
N LEU A 203 -1.74 -9.20 4.10
CA LEU A 203 -2.49 -8.17 3.37
C LEU A 203 -1.61 -7.16 2.60
N GLY A 204 -0.31 -7.43 2.46
CA GLY A 204 0.57 -6.54 1.71
C GLY A 204 0.79 -5.17 2.38
N ARG A 205 0.78 -5.14 3.71
CA ARG A 205 1.22 -4.01 4.54
C ARG A 205 2.36 -4.47 5.43
N TYR A 206 3.50 -3.80 5.30
CA TYR A 206 4.73 -4.14 6.03
C TYR A 206 5.35 -2.87 6.58
N ILE A 207 5.94 -2.95 7.77
CA ILE A 207 6.89 -1.95 8.28
C ILE A 207 8.19 -2.70 8.58
N LEU A 208 9.27 -2.25 7.98
CA LEU A 208 10.52 -2.98 7.95
C LEU A 208 11.69 -2.07 8.38
N PRO A 209 12.66 -2.60 9.14
CA PRO A 209 13.92 -1.90 9.38
C PRO A 209 14.74 -1.80 8.09
N SER A 210 15.55 -0.75 7.95
CA SER A 210 16.45 -0.57 6.80
C SER A 210 17.41 -1.76 6.61
N GLY A 211 17.81 -2.41 7.69
CA GLY A 211 18.72 -3.57 7.68
C GLY A 211 18.26 -4.77 6.86
N VAL A 212 16.96 -4.87 6.48
CA VAL A 212 16.48 -5.95 5.60
C VAL A 212 16.97 -5.82 4.15
N LEU A 213 17.54 -4.66 3.80
CA LEU A 213 18.02 -4.38 2.44
C LEU A 213 19.53 -4.72 2.26
N GLY A 214 20.18 -5.25 3.28
CA GLY A 214 21.51 -5.84 3.27
C GLY A 214 22.62 -4.85 2.97
#